data_171ac544bde6a97e29aec1ebf7399f1b
#
_entry.id   171ac544bde6a97e29aec1ebf7399f1b
#
_cell.length_a   1.000
_cell.length_b   1.000
_cell.length_c   1.000
_cell.angle_alpha   90.00
_cell.angle_beta   90.00
_cell.angle_gamma   90.00
#
_symmetry.space_group_name_H-M   'P 1'
#
loop_
_entity.id
_entity.type
_entity.pdbx_description
1 polymer ?
#
loop_
_entity_poly.entity_id
_entity_poly.type
_entity_poly.pdbx_seq_one_letter_code
_entity_poly.pdbx_strand_id
1 'polypeptide(L)'
;MKKKNLLKRILTLGVAAALSVSALAGCSSKETSSENVNYRTLDEIKKSGEIKIGVFSDKNPFGYVDENGDYKGYDVYFAERIGKDLGVKIDYVSTEAACRVEYLQTGKVDIVLANFTVTEERAQSVDFALPYMNVALGVVSPDSRVIKSLDDIEKDDQVIVISGTTAETYLTKNYPDIKLQKYDSYAEAKTAFENGNGVAWANDNTEVIAYALENKGYTVGIPSLGSADTIAPAVSKGNSTLLNWLNDEIKTLGKENFFHKDYEETLLDTYGPEYEDTLVVEGGEAAKQDDAN
;
A
#
# COMPACT_ATOMS: atom_id res chain seq x y z
N MET A 1 -66.80 17.92 23.74
CA MET A 1 -67.20 19.25 24.26
C MET A 1 -66.07 20.23 23.99
N LYS A 2 -66.43 21.20 23.20
CA LYS A 2 -66.13 22.65 23.27
C LYS A 2 -64.65 23.03 23.21
N LYS A 3 -64.22 23.58 22.10
CA LYS A 3 -64.31 24.96 21.55
C LYS A 3 -63.15 25.81 22.05
N LYS A 4 -62.40 26.32 21.08
CA LYS A 4 -62.45 27.63 20.40
C LYS A 4 -61.39 28.57 20.99
N ASN A 5 -60.68 29.18 20.28
CA ASN A 5 -60.63 30.30 19.32
C ASN A 5 -59.48 31.19 19.76
N LEU A 6 -58.82 32.06 19.08
CA LEU A 6 -58.93 32.77 17.81
C LEU A 6 -57.87 33.89 17.84
N LEU A 7 -57.18 33.99 16.82
CA LEU A 7 -56.89 35.19 16.04
C LEU A 7 -56.57 36.54 16.69
N LYS A 8 -55.65 37.19 16.07
CA LYS A 8 -55.60 38.61 15.62
C LYS A 8 -54.57 39.45 16.37
N ARG A 9 -53.79 40.24 15.77
CA ARG A 9 -53.67 41.13 14.61
C ARG A 9 -52.55 42.15 14.95
N ILE A 10 -51.64 42.43 14.08
CA ILE A 10 -51.49 43.55 13.13
C ILE A 10 -50.71 44.78 13.64
N LEU A 11 -49.70 45.13 12.84
CA LEU A 11 -49.29 46.45 12.31
C LEU A 11 -48.61 47.39 13.31
N THR A 12 -47.55 48.09 13.04
CA THR A 12 -47.21 49.01 11.94
C THR A 12 -45.81 49.63 12.15
N LEU A 13 -45.14 49.83 11.06
CA LEU A 13 -44.33 50.97 10.57
C LEU A 13 -43.46 51.80 11.53
N GLY A 14 -42.23 51.98 11.12
CA GLY A 14 -41.38 53.13 11.47
C GLY A 14 -40.07 53.13 10.71
N VAL A 15 -40.01 53.86 9.60
CA VAL A 15 -38.85 54.19 8.78
C VAL A 15 -38.02 55.25 9.54
N ALA A 16 -36.69 55.07 9.58
CA ALA A 16 -35.74 56.21 9.52
C ALA A 16 -34.35 55.72 9.06
N ALA A 17 -33.95 56.26 7.95
CA ALA A 17 -32.62 56.15 7.36
C ALA A 17 -31.58 56.95 8.13
N ALA A 18 -30.39 56.43 8.30
CA ALA A 18 -29.18 57.24 8.47
C ALA A 18 -27.98 56.49 7.85
N LEU A 19 -27.51 57.08 6.75
CA LEU A 19 -26.24 56.78 6.07
C LEU A 19 -25.09 57.18 7.02
N SER A 20 -24.18 56.20 7.28
CA SER A 20 -22.82 56.52 7.65
C SER A 20 -21.87 55.58 6.91
N VAL A 21 -21.22 56.13 5.91
CA VAL A 21 -20.10 55.55 5.19
C VAL A 21 -18.91 55.52 6.13
N SER A 22 -18.46 54.34 6.49
CA SER A 22 -17.15 54.11 7.09
C SER A 22 -16.38 53.13 6.23
N ALA A 23 -15.45 53.66 5.45
CA ALA A 23 -14.45 52.89 4.75
C ALA A 23 -13.52 52.24 5.78
N LEU A 24 -13.60 50.93 5.95
CA LEU A 24 -12.59 50.12 6.62
C LEU A 24 -11.97 49.19 5.58
N ALA A 25 -10.71 49.48 5.29
CA ALA A 25 -9.84 48.60 4.56
C ALA A 25 -9.77 47.24 5.30
N GLY A 26 -10.56 46.29 4.86
CA GLY A 26 -10.46 44.90 5.31
C GLY A 26 -9.36 44.24 4.58
N CYS A 27 -8.26 43.89 5.26
CA CYS A 27 -7.33 42.88 4.82
C CYS A 27 -8.13 41.60 4.54
N SER A 28 -8.22 41.23 3.26
CA SER A 28 -8.69 39.91 2.85
C SER A 28 -7.64 38.91 3.26
N SER A 29 -7.71 38.39 4.48
CA SER A 29 -7.14 37.09 4.78
C SER A 29 -7.93 36.09 3.94
N LYS A 30 -7.28 35.49 2.94
CA LYS A 30 -7.76 34.27 2.31
C LYS A 30 -7.98 33.25 3.45
N GLU A 31 -9.21 33.07 3.88
CA GLU A 31 -9.59 31.85 4.53
C GLU A 31 -9.39 30.73 3.51
N THR A 32 -8.29 30.04 3.63
CA THR A 32 -8.11 28.73 3.03
C THR A 32 -9.21 27.88 3.67
N SER A 33 -10.22 27.53 2.90
CA SER A 33 -11.15 26.47 3.27
C SER A 33 -10.29 25.25 3.63
N SER A 34 -10.20 24.92 4.91
CA SER A 34 -9.65 23.64 5.34
C SER A 34 -10.64 22.59 4.83
N GLU A 35 -10.37 22.00 3.67
CA GLU A 35 -10.93 20.70 3.35
C GLU A 35 -10.63 19.81 4.57
N ASN A 36 -11.63 19.09 5.04
CA ASN A 36 -11.44 18.11 6.11
C ASN A 36 -10.57 16.97 5.54
N VAL A 37 -9.26 17.16 5.62
CA VAL A 37 -8.29 16.13 5.24
C VAL A 37 -8.15 15.15 6.39
N ASN A 38 -8.27 13.86 6.08
CA ASN A 38 -8.19 12.78 7.07
C ASN A 38 -6.75 12.29 7.30
N TYR A 39 -5.73 13.13 7.10
CA TYR A 39 -4.35 12.76 7.33
C TYR A 39 -3.64 13.75 8.27
N ARG A 40 -2.58 13.30 8.89
CA ARG A 40 -1.67 14.13 9.68
C ARG A 40 -0.53 14.62 8.80
N THR A 41 -0.23 15.92 8.88
CA THR A 41 0.95 16.52 8.24
C THR A 41 2.24 16.04 8.93
N LEU A 42 3.39 16.21 8.26
CA LEU A 42 4.69 15.88 8.84
C LEU A 42 4.93 16.58 10.20
N ASP A 43 4.54 17.86 10.32
CA ASP A 43 4.69 18.62 11.57
C ASP A 43 3.80 18.08 12.69
N GLU A 44 2.57 17.66 12.38
CA GLU A 44 1.67 17.03 13.35
C GLU A 44 2.19 15.68 13.81
N ILE A 45 2.76 14.87 12.91
CA ILE A 45 3.42 13.60 13.23
C ILE A 45 4.59 13.85 14.19
N LYS A 46 5.53 14.74 13.83
CA LYS A 46 6.65 15.11 14.70
C LYS A 46 6.22 15.64 16.06
N LYS A 47 5.20 16.48 16.10
CA LYS A 47 4.65 17.03 17.34
C LYS A 47 3.98 15.97 18.21
N SER A 48 3.33 14.97 17.61
CA SER A 48 2.71 13.87 18.37
C SER A 48 3.75 12.92 18.98
N GLY A 49 4.96 12.86 18.43
CA GLY A 49 6.01 11.92 18.81
C GLY A 49 5.77 10.49 18.32
N GLU A 50 4.82 10.28 17.41
CA GLU A 50 4.43 8.97 16.92
C GLU A 50 4.00 9.03 15.47
N ILE A 51 4.39 8.01 14.69
CA ILE A 51 3.94 7.78 13.31
C ILE A 51 3.24 6.42 13.21
N LYS A 52 2.13 6.35 12.48
CA LYS A 52 1.37 5.13 12.22
C LYS A 52 1.74 4.57 10.87
N ILE A 53 2.31 3.38 10.86
CA ILE A 53 2.76 2.73 9.62
C ILE A 53 2.01 1.41 9.44
N GLY A 54 1.28 1.31 8.32
CA GLY A 54 0.62 0.08 7.90
C GLY A 54 1.64 -0.87 7.27
N VAL A 55 1.80 -2.04 7.87
CA VAL A 55 2.67 -3.12 7.41
C VAL A 55 1.92 -4.45 7.39
N PHE A 56 2.36 -5.42 6.61
CA PHE A 56 1.86 -6.79 6.75
C PHE A 56 2.31 -7.40 8.08
N SER A 57 1.56 -8.37 8.57
CA SER A 57 1.88 -9.15 9.77
C SER A 57 2.03 -10.65 9.50
N ASP A 58 1.81 -11.08 8.25
CA ASP A 58 1.76 -12.48 7.83
C ASP A 58 2.41 -12.75 6.45
N LYS A 59 3.14 -11.76 5.91
CA LYS A 59 3.86 -11.86 4.63
C LYS A 59 5.37 -11.90 4.85
N ASN A 60 5.90 -13.03 5.33
CA ASN A 60 7.35 -13.28 5.44
C ASN A 60 7.95 -13.45 4.02
N PRO A 61 9.10 -12.79 3.67
CA PRO A 61 10.00 -12.00 4.53
C PRO A 61 9.78 -10.47 4.48
N PHE A 62 8.67 -9.97 3.94
CA PHE A 62 8.45 -8.52 3.75
C PHE A 62 7.92 -7.82 5.00
N GLY A 63 6.83 -8.36 5.58
CA GLY A 63 6.23 -7.87 6.82
C GLY A 63 5.53 -9.02 7.53
N TYR A 64 6.03 -9.38 8.71
CA TYR A 64 5.48 -10.46 9.52
C TYR A 64 5.71 -10.20 11.01
N VAL A 65 4.98 -10.94 11.83
CA VAL A 65 5.18 -10.94 13.29
C VAL A 65 5.89 -12.22 13.67
N ASP A 66 7.02 -12.09 14.38
CA ASP A 66 7.80 -13.21 14.83
C ASP A 66 7.17 -13.92 16.06
N GLU A 67 7.81 -14.98 16.55
CA GLU A 67 7.35 -15.76 17.72
C GLU A 67 7.33 -14.97 19.05
N ASN A 68 8.04 -13.83 19.11
CA ASN A 68 8.06 -12.93 20.25
C ASN A 68 6.96 -11.87 20.18
N GLY A 69 6.26 -11.77 19.06
CA GLY A 69 5.27 -10.74 18.79
C GLY A 69 5.84 -9.46 18.18
N ASP A 70 7.10 -9.47 17.73
CA ASP A 70 7.77 -8.33 17.12
C ASP A 70 7.56 -8.32 15.61
N TYR A 71 7.31 -7.14 15.05
CA TYR A 71 7.27 -6.96 13.60
C TYR A 71 8.67 -7.09 13.01
N LYS A 72 8.79 -7.78 11.88
CA LYS A 72 10.04 -8.07 11.15
C LYS A 72 9.81 -8.02 9.63
N GLY A 73 10.91 -7.95 8.89
CA GLY A 73 10.96 -8.04 7.43
C GLY A 73 11.38 -6.74 6.74
N TYR A 74 11.50 -6.79 5.44
CA TYR A 74 12.03 -5.73 4.59
C TYR A 74 11.30 -4.40 4.74
N ASP A 75 9.97 -4.40 4.68
CA ASP A 75 9.15 -3.20 4.88
C ASP A 75 9.28 -2.65 6.32
N VAL A 76 9.46 -3.53 7.29
CA VAL A 76 9.61 -3.17 8.71
C VAL A 76 10.98 -2.56 8.99
N TYR A 77 12.04 -3.10 8.40
CA TYR A 77 13.40 -2.54 8.50
C TYR A 77 13.44 -1.10 7.97
N PHE A 78 12.79 -0.85 6.85
CA PHE A 78 12.63 0.52 6.33
C PHE A 78 11.77 1.39 7.25
N ALA A 79 10.67 0.88 7.80
CA ALA A 79 9.84 1.60 8.77
C ALA A 79 10.64 2.02 10.01
N GLU A 80 11.50 1.13 10.55
CA GLU A 80 12.37 1.45 11.69
C GLU A 80 13.30 2.62 11.38
N ARG A 81 13.84 2.66 10.16
CA ARG A 81 14.68 3.77 9.72
C ARG A 81 13.89 5.07 9.64
N ILE A 82 12.68 5.07 9.09
CA ILE A 82 11.79 6.23 9.04
C ILE A 82 11.51 6.77 10.45
N GLY A 83 11.14 5.91 11.40
CA GLY A 83 10.88 6.31 12.78
C GLY A 83 12.09 6.94 13.46
N LYS A 84 13.26 6.34 13.24
CA LYS A 84 14.54 6.84 13.76
C LYS A 84 14.88 8.23 13.23
N ASP A 85 14.78 8.44 11.91
CA ASP A 85 15.19 9.68 11.27
C ASP A 85 14.19 10.82 11.46
N LEU A 86 12.91 10.49 11.66
CA LEU A 86 11.89 11.44 12.15
C LEU A 86 12.02 11.76 13.64
N GLY A 87 12.68 10.90 14.43
CA GLY A 87 12.78 11.02 15.88
C GLY A 87 11.47 10.74 16.59
N VAL A 88 10.64 9.84 16.07
CA VAL A 88 9.32 9.47 16.60
C VAL A 88 9.21 7.96 16.83
N LYS A 89 8.27 7.54 17.67
CA LYS A 89 7.93 6.13 17.83
C LYS A 89 7.07 5.66 16.65
N ILE A 90 7.18 4.37 16.35
CA ILE A 90 6.33 3.75 15.34
C ILE A 90 5.17 3.04 16.04
N ASP A 91 3.96 3.30 15.57
CA ASP A 91 2.76 2.52 15.84
C ASP A 91 2.49 1.65 14.61
N TYR A 92 2.84 0.37 14.69
CA TYR A 92 2.60 -0.58 13.59
C TYR A 92 1.12 -0.96 13.52
N VAL A 93 0.54 -0.80 12.35
CA VAL A 93 -0.85 -1.19 12.07
C VAL A 93 -0.82 -2.38 11.12
N SER A 94 -1.23 -3.57 11.62
CA SER A 94 -1.42 -4.74 10.76
C SER A 94 -2.39 -4.43 9.63
N THR A 95 -1.99 -4.71 8.41
CA THR A 95 -2.70 -4.29 7.20
C THR A 95 -2.85 -5.48 6.25
N GLU A 96 -4.05 -5.67 5.74
CA GLU A 96 -4.34 -6.57 4.63
C GLU A 96 -4.21 -5.85 3.29
N ALA A 97 -3.96 -6.60 2.21
CA ALA A 97 -3.72 -6.00 0.89
C ALA A 97 -4.91 -5.14 0.40
N ALA A 98 -6.14 -5.58 0.65
CA ALA A 98 -7.36 -4.85 0.28
C ALA A 98 -7.57 -3.56 1.09
N CYS A 99 -7.01 -3.47 2.30
CA CYS A 99 -7.24 -2.35 3.22
C CYS A 99 -6.26 -1.17 3.02
N ARG A 100 -5.18 -1.33 2.26
CA ARG A 100 -4.09 -0.35 2.14
C ARG A 100 -4.56 1.05 1.74
N VAL A 101 -5.39 1.14 0.70
CA VAL A 101 -5.95 2.42 0.24
C VAL A 101 -6.88 3.03 1.28
N GLU A 102 -7.81 2.25 1.81
CA GLU A 102 -8.79 2.70 2.81
C GLU A 102 -8.10 3.24 4.07
N TYR A 103 -7.06 2.55 4.57
CA TYR A 103 -6.36 2.97 5.78
C TYR A 103 -5.68 4.33 5.63
N LEU A 104 -5.16 4.65 4.44
CA LEU A 104 -4.65 5.98 4.13
C LEU A 104 -5.78 7.00 4.02
N GLN A 105 -6.87 6.69 3.29
CA GLN A 105 -7.99 7.61 3.10
C GLN A 105 -8.72 7.97 4.39
N THR A 106 -8.76 7.04 5.34
CA THR A 106 -9.41 7.25 6.65
C THR A 106 -8.49 7.81 7.72
N GLY A 107 -7.20 7.97 7.43
CA GLY A 107 -6.20 8.41 8.41
C GLY A 107 -5.92 7.39 9.51
N LYS A 108 -6.23 6.11 9.27
CA LYS A 108 -5.88 5.01 10.18
C LYS A 108 -4.37 4.81 10.24
N VAL A 109 -3.68 5.06 9.13
CA VAL A 109 -2.22 5.10 9.01
C VAL A 109 -1.75 6.38 8.33
N ASP A 110 -0.51 6.78 8.59
CA ASP A 110 0.15 7.90 7.92
C ASP A 110 0.88 7.45 6.66
N ILE A 111 1.49 6.27 6.73
CA ILE A 111 2.24 5.62 5.64
C ILE A 111 1.77 4.18 5.51
N VAL A 112 1.69 3.68 4.29
CA VAL A 112 1.63 2.24 3.99
C VAL A 112 3.01 1.80 3.49
N LEU A 113 3.62 0.86 4.21
CA LEU A 113 4.79 0.06 3.86
C LEU A 113 4.38 -1.41 3.92
N ALA A 114 3.58 -1.84 2.97
CA ALA A 114 3.03 -3.18 2.92
C ALA A 114 3.14 -3.72 1.49
N ASN A 115 4.39 -3.78 1.00
CA ASN A 115 4.74 -4.27 -0.33
C ASN A 115 3.77 -3.75 -1.40
N PHE A 116 3.64 -2.39 -1.45
CA PHE A 116 2.55 -1.73 -2.14
C PHE A 116 2.94 -1.33 -3.56
N THR A 117 2.57 -2.17 -4.52
CA THR A 117 2.84 -1.95 -5.96
C THR A 117 2.22 -0.65 -6.44
N VAL A 118 3.02 0.16 -7.12
CA VAL A 118 2.59 1.38 -7.79
C VAL A 118 1.75 1.02 -9.00
N THR A 119 0.51 1.49 -9.04
CA THR A 119 -0.37 1.36 -10.22
C THR A 119 -1.10 2.68 -10.48
N GLU A 120 -1.46 2.94 -11.75
CA GLU A 120 -2.23 4.13 -12.11
C GLU A 120 -3.57 4.21 -11.35
N GLU A 121 -4.24 3.07 -11.15
CA GLU A 121 -5.51 3.00 -10.43
C GLU A 121 -5.32 3.44 -8.96
N ARG A 122 -4.34 2.88 -8.27
CA ARG A 122 -4.03 3.23 -6.86
C ARG A 122 -3.58 4.68 -6.72
N ALA A 123 -2.79 5.19 -7.69
CA ALA A 123 -2.31 6.56 -7.71
C ALA A 123 -3.43 7.61 -7.86
N GLN A 124 -4.63 7.23 -8.26
CA GLN A 124 -5.80 8.11 -8.21
C GLN A 124 -6.26 8.37 -6.78
N SER A 125 -6.03 7.42 -5.86
CA SER A 125 -6.55 7.44 -4.49
C SER A 125 -5.50 7.75 -3.42
N VAL A 126 -4.22 7.52 -3.71
CA VAL A 126 -3.09 7.74 -2.79
C VAL A 126 -1.95 8.42 -3.54
N ASP A 127 -0.96 8.95 -2.81
CA ASP A 127 0.29 9.43 -3.40
C ASP A 127 1.43 8.47 -3.04
N PHE A 128 2.11 7.97 -4.06
CA PHE A 128 3.29 7.12 -3.91
C PHE A 128 4.56 7.96 -3.81
N ALA A 129 5.44 7.60 -2.90
CA ALA A 129 6.81 8.10 -2.85
C ALA A 129 7.68 7.41 -3.92
N LEU A 130 8.98 7.69 -3.91
CA LEU A 130 9.95 7.01 -4.75
C LEU A 130 9.99 5.50 -4.42
N PRO A 131 10.21 4.63 -5.41
CA PRO A 131 10.24 3.20 -5.20
C PRO A 131 11.50 2.73 -4.47
N TYR A 132 11.39 1.56 -3.81
CA TYR A 132 12.50 0.90 -3.12
C TYR A 132 12.69 -0.57 -3.54
N MET A 133 11.79 -1.12 -4.37
CA MET A 133 11.89 -2.50 -4.87
C MET A 133 11.25 -2.62 -6.25
N ASN A 134 11.81 -3.49 -7.10
CA ASN A 134 11.19 -3.94 -8.34
C ASN A 134 10.30 -5.17 -8.08
N VAL A 135 9.24 -5.31 -8.86
CA VAL A 135 8.30 -6.43 -8.76
C VAL A 135 7.70 -6.77 -10.12
N ALA A 136 7.32 -8.02 -10.30
CA ALA A 136 6.43 -8.46 -11.38
C ALA A 136 5.38 -9.42 -10.77
N LEU A 137 4.39 -9.83 -11.53
CA LEU A 137 3.54 -10.92 -11.11
C LEU A 137 4.19 -12.27 -11.43
N GLY A 138 3.91 -13.28 -10.61
CA GLY A 138 4.38 -14.65 -10.83
C GLY A 138 3.30 -15.67 -10.47
N VAL A 139 3.53 -16.91 -10.91
CA VAL A 139 2.64 -18.04 -10.60
C VAL A 139 3.47 -19.23 -10.15
N VAL A 140 3.20 -19.72 -8.95
CA VAL A 140 3.76 -20.96 -8.41
C VAL A 140 2.73 -22.07 -8.44
N SER A 141 3.19 -23.30 -8.67
CA SER A 141 2.33 -24.50 -8.73
C SER A 141 3.09 -25.72 -8.24
N PRO A 142 2.40 -26.81 -7.83
CA PRO A 142 3.06 -28.05 -7.44
C PRO A 142 3.89 -28.65 -8.60
N ASP A 143 5.03 -29.29 -8.27
CA ASP A 143 5.90 -29.98 -9.24
C ASP A 143 5.18 -31.08 -10.02
N SER A 144 4.13 -31.64 -9.43
CA SER A 144 3.30 -32.65 -10.08
C SER A 144 2.47 -32.09 -11.26
N ARG A 145 2.26 -30.77 -11.27
CA ARG A 145 1.55 -30.05 -12.34
C ARG A 145 2.05 -28.61 -12.43
N VAL A 146 3.21 -28.42 -13.07
CA VAL A 146 3.79 -27.09 -13.24
C VAL A 146 2.99 -26.30 -14.28
N ILE A 147 2.42 -25.18 -13.87
CA ILE A 147 1.72 -24.20 -14.73
C ILE A 147 2.76 -23.26 -15.35
N LYS A 148 3.03 -23.42 -16.65
CA LYS A 148 4.03 -22.61 -17.38
C LYS A 148 3.39 -21.50 -18.22
N SER A 149 2.10 -21.60 -18.46
CA SER A 149 1.26 -20.60 -19.13
C SER A 149 -0.11 -20.56 -18.45
N LEU A 150 -0.77 -19.41 -18.48
CA LEU A 150 -2.17 -19.34 -18.02
C LEU A 150 -3.12 -20.20 -18.87
N ASP A 151 -2.70 -20.57 -20.10
CA ASP A 151 -3.44 -21.51 -20.95
C ASP A 151 -3.40 -22.97 -20.45
N ASP A 152 -2.49 -23.30 -19.54
CA ASP A 152 -2.41 -24.62 -18.89
C ASP A 152 -3.49 -24.80 -17.80
N ILE A 153 -4.22 -23.72 -17.45
CA ILE A 153 -5.28 -23.72 -16.45
C ILE A 153 -6.58 -24.21 -17.10
N GLU A 154 -7.08 -25.34 -16.63
CA GLU A 154 -8.30 -25.94 -17.16
C GLU A 154 -9.55 -25.26 -16.61
N LYS A 155 -10.69 -25.43 -17.32
CA LYS A 155 -11.95 -24.76 -17.01
C LYS A 155 -12.44 -24.94 -15.55
N ASP A 156 -12.14 -26.09 -14.94
CA ASP A 156 -12.59 -26.38 -13.57
C ASP A 156 -11.52 -26.14 -12.50
N ASP A 157 -10.34 -25.75 -12.91
CA ASP A 157 -9.27 -25.35 -12.02
C ASP A 157 -9.58 -24.04 -11.30
N GLN A 158 -8.97 -23.88 -10.12
CA GLN A 158 -9.00 -22.64 -9.36
C GLN A 158 -7.57 -22.14 -9.13
N VAL A 159 -7.37 -20.84 -9.30
CA VAL A 159 -6.13 -20.15 -8.97
C VAL A 159 -6.33 -19.35 -7.69
N ILE A 160 -5.44 -19.56 -6.73
CA ILE A 160 -5.43 -18.81 -5.49
C ILE A 160 -4.86 -17.41 -5.73
N VAL A 161 -5.55 -16.40 -5.21
CA VAL A 161 -5.08 -15.01 -5.18
C VAL A 161 -5.46 -14.39 -3.84
N ILE A 162 -4.80 -13.27 -3.51
CA ILE A 162 -5.13 -12.48 -2.33
C ILE A 162 -5.91 -11.24 -2.76
N SER A 163 -7.01 -10.96 -2.06
CA SER A 163 -7.90 -9.82 -2.30
C SER A 163 -7.12 -8.49 -2.26
N GLY A 164 -7.35 -7.61 -3.22
CA GLY A 164 -6.71 -6.30 -3.32
C GLY A 164 -5.26 -6.31 -3.84
N THR A 165 -4.78 -7.47 -4.34
CA THR A 165 -3.47 -7.57 -5.00
C THR A 165 -3.54 -7.23 -6.49
N THR A 166 -2.39 -6.90 -7.08
CA THR A 166 -2.23 -6.72 -8.52
C THR A 166 -2.50 -8.01 -9.29
N ALA A 167 -2.18 -9.18 -8.71
CA ALA A 167 -2.46 -10.47 -9.32
C ALA A 167 -3.98 -10.72 -9.46
N GLU A 168 -4.76 -10.44 -8.42
CA GLU A 168 -6.22 -10.51 -8.49
C GLU A 168 -6.77 -9.61 -9.59
N THR A 169 -6.34 -8.34 -9.59
CA THR A 169 -6.81 -7.35 -10.58
C THR A 169 -6.43 -7.75 -12.00
N TYR A 170 -5.19 -8.18 -12.20
CA TYR A 170 -4.68 -8.59 -13.51
C TYR A 170 -5.45 -9.80 -14.08
N LEU A 171 -5.61 -10.85 -13.28
CA LEU A 171 -6.33 -12.05 -13.73
C LEU A 171 -7.82 -11.78 -13.95
N THR A 172 -8.47 -11.03 -13.05
CA THR A 172 -9.88 -10.66 -13.22
C THR A 172 -10.12 -9.88 -14.51
N LYS A 173 -9.20 -8.96 -14.86
CA LYS A 173 -9.35 -8.08 -16.02
C LYS A 173 -9.00 -8.78 -17.34
N ASN A 174 -7.88 -9.53 -17.36
CA ASN A 174 -7.32 -10.07 -18.62
C ASN A 174 -7.67 -11.53 -18.86
N TYR A 175 -8.05 -12.28 -17.82
CA TYR A 175 -8.36 -13.72 -17.87
C TYR A 175 -9.65 -14.04 -17.09
N PRO A 176 -10.80 -13.42 -17.46
CA PRO A 176 -12.06 -13.53 -16.69
C PRO A 176 -12.64 -14.95 -16.63
N ASP A 177 -12.17 -15.85 -17.50
CA ASP A 177 -12.62 -17.26 -17.51
C ASP A 177 -11.89 -18.12 -16.46
N ILE A 178 -10.75 -17.64 -15.91
CA ILE A 178 -10.04 -18.33 -14.83
C ILE A 178 -10.82 -18.14 -13.53
N LYS A 179 -11.13 -19.26 -12.88
CA LYS A 179 -11.79 -19.23 -11.57
C LYS A 179 -10.77 -18.84 -10.48
N LEU A 180 -11.01 -17.72 -9.84
CA LEU A 180 -10.18 -17.25 -8.73
C LEU A 180 -10.76 -17.68 -7.38
N GLN A 181 -9.92 -18.26 -6.54
CA GLN A 181 -10.20 -18.47 -5.12
C GLN A 181 -9.46 -17.39 -4.32
N LYS A 182 -10.22 -16.49 -3.70
CA LYS A 182 -9.72 -15.28 -3.06
C LYS A 182 -9.61 -15.47 -1.56
N TYR A 183 -8.51 -15.03 -0.99
CA TYR A 183 -8.25 -14.99 0.45
C TYR A 183 -7.88 -13.57 0.85
N ASP A 184 -8.15 -13.17 2.08
CA ASP A 184 -7.83 -11.83 2.56
C ASP A 184 -6.42 -11.76 3.15
N SER A 185 -5.91 -12.86 3.75
CA SER A 185 -4.58 -12.94 4.34
C SER A 185 -3.62 -13.88 3.59
N TYR A 186 -2.33 -13.61 3.71
CA TYR A 186 -1.27 -14.47 3.14
C TYR A 186 -1.21 -15.84 3.82
N ALA A 187 -1.43 -15.89 5.14
CA ALA A 187 -1.43 -17.13 5.91
C ALA A 187 -2.57 -18.08 5.47
N GLU A 188 -3.77 -17.53 5.22
CA GLU A 188 -4.90 -18.33 4.73
C GLU A 188 -4.66 -18.83 3.30
N ALA A 189 -4.18 -17.96 2.40
CA ALA A 189 -3.86 -18.33 1.02
C ALA A 189 -2.81 -19.43 0.96
N LYS A 190 -1.72 -19.31 1.74
CA LYS A 190 -0.66 -20.32 1.86
C LYS A 190 -1.21 -21.66 2.35
N THR A 191 -1.96 -21.65 3.45
CA THR A 191 -2.60 -22.84 3.98
C THR A 191 -3.54 -23.50 2.97
N ALA A 192 -4.33 -22.72 2.26
CA ALA A 192 -5.24 -23.23 1.23
C ALA A 192 -4.48 -23.86 0.06
N PHE A 193 -3.38 -23.24 -0.37
CA PHE A 193 -2.54 -23.75 -1.44
C PHE A 193 -1.85 -25.08 -1.05
N GLU A 194 -1.29 -25.17 0.15
CA GLU A 194 -0.69 -26.39 0.70
C GLU A 194 -1.71 -27.53 0.83
N ASN A 195 -2.97 -27.22 1.10
CA ASN A 195 -4.07 -28.20 1.13
C ASN A 195 -4.61 -28.59 -0.25
N GLY A 196 -4.05 -28.03 -1.33
CA GLY A 196 -4.47 -28.33 -2.70
C GLY A 196 -5.81 -27.71 -3.11
N ASN A 197 -6.24 -26.63 -2.46
CA ASN A 197 -7.49 -25.94 -2.79
C ASN A 197 -7.41 -25.14 -4.10
N GLY A 198 -6.23 -25.03 -4.71
CA GLY A 198 -6.02 -24.44 -6.03
C GLY A 198 -4.87 -25.13 -6.76
N VAL A 199 -4.90 -25.11 -8.08
CA VAL A 199 -3.83 -25.69 -8.91
C VAL A 199 -2.59 -24.84 -8.98
N ALA A 200 -2.73 -23.55 -8.68
CA ALA A 200 -1.67 -22.56 -8.67
C ALA A 200 -2.00 -21.40 -7.71
N TRP A 201 -0.97 -20.69 -7.31
CA TRP A 201 -1.06 -19.44 -6.58
C TRP A 201 -0.39 -18.33 -7.38
N ALA A 202 -1.15 -17.29 -7.71
CA ALA A 202 -0.67 -16.09 -8.41
C ALA A 202 -0.54 -14.92 -7.44
N ASN A 203 0.64 -14.29 -7.41
CA ASN A 203 0.94 -13.13 -6.58
C ASN A 203 2.13 -12.36 -7.18
N ASP A 204 2.68 -11.41 -6.41
CA ASP A 204 3.98 -10.82 -6.74
C ASP A 204 5.03 -11.94 -6.91
N ASN A 205 5.89 -11.81 -7.91
CA ASN A 205 6.93 -12.80 -8.16
C ASN A 205 7.85 -12.99 -6.96
N THR A 206 8.08 -11.92 -6.19
CA THR A 206 8.83 -11.99 -4.95
C THR A 206 8.21 -12.99 -3.97
N GLU A 207 6.89 -12.94 -3.75
CA GLU A 207 6.20 -13.87 -2.86
C GLU A 207 6.27 -15.32 -3.34
N VAL A 208 5.94 -15.56 -4.62
CA VAL A 208 5.89 -16.93 -5.15
C VAL A 208 7.29 -17.56 -5.29
N ILE A 209 8.33 -16.73 -5.51
CA ILE A 209 9.72 -17.20 -5.51
C ILE A 209 10.15 -17.57 -4.08
N ALA A 210 9.90 -16.71 -3.09
CA ALA A 210 10.19 -17.01 -1.68
C ALA A 210 9.51 -18.34 -1.27
N TYR A 211 8.22 -18.47 -1.59
CA TYR A 211 7.48 -19.68 -1.29
C TYR A 211 8.12 -20.94 -1.90
N ALA A 212 8.50 -20.90 -3.19
CA ALA A 212 9.10 -22.04 -3.86
C ALA A 212 10.51 -22.37 -3.34
N LEU A 213 11.29 -21.38 -2.93
CA LEU A 213 12.63 -21.57 -2.33
C LEU A 213 12.54 -22.21 -0.94
N GLU A 214 11.55 -21.81 -0.14
CA GLU A 214 11.33 -22.35 1.21
C GLU A 214 10.61 -23.72 1.21
N ASN A 215 9.82 -24.02 0.19
CA ASN A 215 8.94 -25.20 0.16
C ASN A 215 9.29 -26.11 -1.02
N LYS A 216 9.86 -27.30 -0.70
CA LYS A 216 10.14 -28.33 -1.72
C LYS A 216 8.86 -28.89 -2.32
N GLY A 217 8.87 -29.17 -3.61
CA GLY A 217 7.72 -29.73 -4.32
C GLY A 217 6.86 -28.68 -5.02
N TYR A 218 7.35 -27.46 -5.10
CA TYR A 218 6.71 -26.35 -5.81
C TYR A 218 7.67 -25.64 -6.75
N THR A 219 7.18 -25.24 -7.89
CA THR A 219 7.94 -24.53 -8.95
C THR A 219 7.22 -23.26 -9.37
N VAL A 220 7.96 -22.17 -9.51
CA VAL A 220 7.47 -20.95 -10.17
C VAL A 220 7.53 -21.20 -11.68
N GLY A 221 6.41 -21.61 -12.25
CA GLY A 221 6.33 -21.91 -13.69
C GLY A 221 6.19 -20.67 -14.55
N ILE A 222 5.63 -19.58 -13.97
CA ILE A 222 5.54 -18.26 -14.61
C ILE A 222 6.25 -17.26 -13.69
N PRO A 223 7.54 -16.94 -13.96
CA PRO A 223 8.31 -16.04 -13.09
C PRO A 223 8.03 -14.55 -13.34
N SER A 224 7.43 -14.21 -14.48
CA SER A 224 7.03 -12.85 -14.82
C SER A 224 5.77 -12.89 -15.68
N LEU A 225 4.71 -12.25 -15.20
CA LEU A 225 3.41 -12.15 -15.86
C LEU A 225 3.01 -10.67 -15.94
N GLY A 226 2.72 -10.20 -17.15
CA GLY A 226 2.44 -8.78 -17.40
C GLY A 226 3.70 -7.92 -17.41
N SER A 227 3.55 -6.63 -17.11
CA SER A 227 4.68 -5.69 -16.99
C SER A 227 5.40 -5.86 -15.65
N ALA A 228 6.66 -5.44 -15.61
CA ALA A 228 7.32 -5.20 -14.35
C ALA A 228 6.84 -3.85 -13.77
N ASP A 229 6.71 -3.82 -12.46
CA ASP A 229 6.25 -2.69 -11.67
C ASP A 229 7.26 -2.40 -10.54
N THR A 230 6.95 -1.44 -9.70
CA THR A 230 7.74 -1.12 -8.51
C THR A 230 6.90 -1.10 -7.25
N ILE A 231 7.53 -1.33 -6.12
CA ILE A 231 6.98 -1.15 -4.78
C ILE A 231 7.44 0.20 -4.25
N ALA A 232 6.53 0.97 -3.68
CA ALA A 232 6.83 2.26 -3.08
C ALA A 232 6.00 2.50 -1.81
N PRO A 233 6.51 3.32 -0.85
CA PRO A 233 5.69 3.81 0.24
C PRO A 233 4.55 4.66 -0.29
N ALA A 234 3.38 4.59 0.36
CA ALA A 234 2.26 5.45 0.00
C ALA A 234 1.77 6.27 1.19
N VAL A 235 1.28 7.46 0.90
CA VAL A 235 0.65 8.39 1.84
C VAL A 235 -0.74 8.77 1.36
N SER A 236 -1.56 9.35 2.23
CA SER A 236 -2.86 9.88 1.85
C SER A 236 -2.74 10.89 0.72
N LYS A 237 -3.68 10.86 -0.22
CA LYS A 237 -3.72 11.77 -1.36
C LYS A 237 -3.66 13.23 -0.92
N GLY A 238 -2.71 13.99 -1.48
CA GLY A 238 -2.49 15.40 -1.17
C GLY A 238 -1.63 15.67 0.06
N ASN A 239 -1.14 14.66 0.78
CA ASN A 239 -0.21 14.84 1.90
C ASN A 239 1.21 15.15 1.42
N SER A 240 1.38 16.31 0.79
CA SER A 240 2.64 16.70 0.17
C SER A 240 3.79 16.88 1.15
N THR A 241 3.53 17.23 2.39
CA THR A 241 4.58 17.44 3.40
C THR A 241 5.26 16.13 3.79
N LEU A 242 4.50 15.07 4.01
CA LEU A 242 5.03 13.74 4.32
C LEU A 242 5.63 13.09 3.07
N LEU A 243 4.96 13.22 1.91
CA LEU A 243 5.46 12.70 0.64
C LEU A 243 6.84 13.26 0.27
N ASN A 244 7.01 14.58 0.35
CA ASN A 244 8.27 15.23 0.03
C ASN A 244 9.38 14.77 0.99
N TRP A 245 9.08 14.66 2.28
CA TRP A 245 10.04 14.16 3.25
C TRP A 245 10.46 12.71 2.92
N LEU A 246 9.50 11.81 2.61
CA LEU A 246 9.81 10.43 2.22
C LEU A 246 10.69 10.36 0.96
N ASN A 247 10.40 11.19 -0.04
CA ASN A 247 11.20 11.24 -1.26
C ASN A 247 12.64 11.70 -1.00
N ASP A 248 12.82 12.70 -0.14
CA ASP A 248 14.16 13.18 0.22
C ASP A 248 14.89 12.17 1.10
N GLU A 249 14.17 11.48 1.96
CA GLU A 249 14.68 10.38 2.77
C GLU A 249 15.19 9.23 1.90
N ILE A 250 14.38 8.71 0.98
CA ILE A 250 14.77 7.62 0.07
C ILE A 250 16.02 7.98 -0.74
N LYS A 251 16.12 9.22 -1.25
CA LYS A 251 17.35 9.69 -1.93
C LYS A 251 18.57 9.74 -1.00
N THR A 252 18.36 10.07 0.27
CA THR A 252 19.43 10.11 1.27
C THR A 252 19.87 8.70 1.61
N LEU A 253 18.95 7.79 1.80
CA LEU A 253 19.18 6.38 2.04
C LEU A 253 19.93 5.71 0.89
N GLY A 254 19.61 6.10 -0.36
CA GLY A 254 20.33 5.62 -1.54
C GLY A 254 21.82 5.94 -1.53
N LYS A 255 22.22 7.09 -0.95
CA LYS A 255 23.65 7.43 -0.79
C LYS A 255 24.35 6.56 0.26
N GLU A 256 23.60 5.95 1.14
CA GLU A 256 24.07 5.05 2.19
C GLU A 256 24.05 3.57 1.77
N ASN A 257 23.54 3.27 0.58
CA ASN A 257 23.28 1.91 0.09
C ASN A 257 22.35 1.14 1.06
N PHE A 258 21.28 1.82 1.49
CA PHE A 258 20.43 1.35 2.57
C PHE A 258 19.59 0.15 2.15
N PHE A 259 18.99 0.17 0.96
CA PHE A 259 18.08 -0.88 0.53
C PHE A 259 18.81 -2.18 0.16
N HIS A 260 20.10 -2.11 -0.23
CA HIS A 260 20.93 -3.32 -0.31
C HIS A 260 21.24 -3.89 1.07
N LYS A 261 21.55 -3.05 2.05
CA LYS A 261 21.73 -3.53 3.44
C LYS A 261 20.47 -4.11 4.02
N ASP A 262 19.32 -3.52 3.72
CA ASP A 262 18.02 -4.08 4.10
C ASP A 262 17.81 -5.47 3.47
N TYR A 263 18.16 -5.63 2.19
CA TYR A 263 18.15 -6.92 1.52
C TYR A 263 19.07 -7.93 2.20
N GLU A 264 20.32 -7.55 2.50
CA GLU A 264 21.28 -8.40 3.19
C GLU A 264 20.77 -8.87 4.57
N GLU A 265 20.07 -8.00 5.30
CA GLU A 265 19.58 -8.28 6.66
C GLU A 265 18.25 -9.05 6.67
N THR A 266 17.40 -8.90 5.65
CA THR A 266 16.02 -9.38 5.71
C THR A 266 15.65 -10.38 4.60
N LEU A 267 16.29 -10.33 3.45
CA LEU A 267 15.91 -11.10 2.27
C LEU A 267 16.98 -12.12 1.83
N LEU A 268 18.24 -11.88 2.15
CA LEU A 268 19.37 -12.70 1.66
C LEU A 268 19.24 -14.19 1.99
N ASP A 269 18.79 -14.52 3.20
CA ASP A 269 18.61 -15.91 3.63
C ASP A 269 17.53 -16.64 2.82
N THR A 270 16.51 -15.93 2.35
CA THR A 270 15.41 -16.49 1.56
C THR A 270 15.78 -16.58 0.07
N TYR A 271 16.34 -15.52 -0.50
CA TYR A 271 16.50 -15.42 -1.95
C TYR A 271 17.92 -15.74 -2.44
N GLY A 272 18.94 -15.64 -1.58
CA GLY A 272 20.34 -15.66 -2.02
C GLY A 272 20.78 -14.34 -2.67
N PRO A 273 22.08 -14.21 -2.98
CA PRO A 273 22.64 -12.96 -3.54
C PRO A 273 22.23 -12.69 -4.99
N GLU A 274 21.74 -13.70 -5.71
CA GLU A 274 21.41 -13.60 -7.13
C GLU A 274 20.18 -12.74 -7.44
N TYR A 275 19.32 -12.48 -6.45
CA TYR A 275 18.12 -11.67 -6.62
C TYR A 275 18.32 -10.20 -6.19
N GLU A 276 19.41 -9.89 -5.50
CA GLU A 276 19.62 -8.57 -4.88
C GLU A 276 19.54 -7.44 -5.90
N ASP A 277 20.41 -7.45 -6.92
CA ASP A 277 20.44 -6.41 -7.95
C ASP A 277 19.15 -6.30 -8.76
N THR A 278 18.37 -7.39 -8.83
CA THR A 278 17.12 -7.43 -9.57
C THR A 278 15.97 -6.83 -8.77
N LEU A 279 15.93 -7.10 -7.47
CA LEU A 279 14.84 -6.69 -6.61
C LEU A 279 15.04 -5.29 -6.02
N VAL A 280 16.25 -4.93 -5.64
CA VAL A 280 16.51 -3.67 -4.94
C VAL A 280 16.44 -2.46 -5.88
N VAL A 281 15.78 -1.40 -5.41
CA VAL A 281 15.80 -0.08 -6.05
C VAL A 281 16.43 0.90 -5.07
N GLU A 282 17.67 1.28 -5.34
CA GLU A 282 18.39 2.19 -4.48
C GLU A 282 18.11 3.65 -4.83
N GLY A 283 17.84 4.49 -3.81
CA GLY A 283 17.63 5.93 -3.99
C GLY A 283 16.39 6.32 -4.81
N GLY A 284 15.50 5.37 -5.08
CA GLY A 284 14.30 5.61 -5.89
C GLY A 284 14.54 5.58 -7.40
N GLU A 285 15.72 5.19 -7.85
CA GLU A 285 16.07 5.06 -9.27
C GLU A 285 15.83 3.63 -9.75
N ALA A 286 14.58 3.32 -10.12
CA ALA A 286 14.27 2.04 -10.76
C ALA A 286 15.11 1.87 -12.03
N ALA A 287 15.64 0.66 -12.25
CA ALA A 287 16.36 0.35 -13.48
C ALA A 287 15.45 0.67 -14.67
N LYS A 288 15.98 1.41 -15.66
CA LYS A 288 15.25 1.60 -16.91
C LYS A 288 15.02 0.24 -17.52
N GLN A 289 13.76 -0.14 -17.71
CA GLN A 289 13.45 -1.29 -18.55
C GLN A 289 14.01 -1.00 -19.94
N ASP A 290 14.99 -1.81 -20.36
CA ASP A 290 15.29 -1.91 -21.77
C ASP A 290 14.02 -2.48 -22.43
N ASP A 291 13.39 -1.66 -23.28
CA ASP A 291 12.27 -2.09 -24.12
C ASP A 291 12.73 -3.33 -24.90
N ALA A 292 12.48 -4.51 -24.36
CA ALA A 292 12.66 -5.75 -25.07
C ALA A 292 11.57 -5.83 -26.13
N ASN A 293 11.96 -5.41 -27.36
CA ASN A 293 11.20 -5.60 -28.59
C ASN A 293 10.97 -7.09 -28.89
#